data_631b0bc6d8d2e92d2691b8cb6b2635e6
#
_entry.id   631b0bc6d8d2e92d2691b8cb6b2635e6
#
_cell.length_a   1.000
_cell.length_b   1.000
_cell.length_c   1.000
_cell.angle_alpha   90.00
_cell.angle_beta   90.00
_cell.angle_gamma   90.00
#
_symmetry.space_group_name_H-M   'P 1'
#
loop_
_entity.id
_entity.type
_entity.pdbx_description
1 polymer ?
#
loop_
_entity_poly.entity_id
_entity_poly.type
_entity_poly.pdbx_seq_one_letter_code
_entity_poly.pdbx_strand_id
1 'polypeptide(L)'
;MFIVKPIKTQEATGELKLIYKKIQKILGFIPPHFELFATIDSKSLMDFIEYNLYFKGHLNIDENILPFLRLCIAQKECRKYCVNFNTKILEKNGVDKQILNDIYSNILKLPFNEKQNLLLSKVIYAIYNASKFNENDLKELYEAGFSDKDFYELLSYATNFMAKSKMIEVYIK
;
A
#
# COMPACT_ATOMS: atom_id res chain seq x y z
N MET A 1 3.38 19.89 5.40
CA MET A 1 2.78 19.97 6.76
C MET A 1 1.31 19.64 6.63
N PHE A 2 0.66 19.03 7.65
CA PHE A 2 -0.79 18.78 7.60
C PHE A 2 -1.57 20.01 8.05
N ILE A 3 -2.75 20.23 7.48
CA ILE A 3 -3.65 21.34 7.88
C ILE A 3 -4.28 21.10 9.25
N VAL A 4 -4.44 19.85 9.66
CA VAL A 4 -4.79 19.45 11.03
C VAL A 4 -3.50 19.11 11.78
N LYS A 5 -3.32 19.64 12.99
CA LYS A 5 -2.16 19.33 13.84
C LYS A 5 -2.32 17.91 14.42
N PRO A 6 -1.47 16.93 14.02
CA PRO A 6 -1.54 15.59 14.61
C PRO A 6 -1.07 15.62 16.08
N ILE A 7 -1.71 14.82 16.92
CA ILE A 7 -1.20 14.52 18.26
C ILE A 7 0.03 13.64 18.12
N LYS A 8 1.16 14.15 18.57
CA LYS A 8 2.43 13.42 18.49
C LYS A 8 2.51 12.30 19.51
N THR A 9 3.39 11.33 19.23
CA THR A 9 3.59 10.18 20.12
C THR A 9 3.89 10.57 21.55
N GLN A 10 4.65 11.65 21.76
CA GLN A 10 5.02 12.16 23.09
C GLN A 10 3.83 12.84 23.81
N GLU A 11 2.86 13.34 23.07
CA GLU A 11 1.67 14.05 23.57
C GLU A 11 0.49 13.09 23.78
N ALA A 12 0.58 11.86 23.24
CA ALA A 12 -0.52 10.90 23.27
C ALA A 12 -0.79 10.35 24.67
N THR A 13 -2.06 10.31 25.04
CA THR A 13 -2.55 9.75 26.30
C THR A 13 -3.64 8.70 26.04
N GLY A 14 -4.06 7.95 27.07
CA GLY A 14 -5.18 7.01 27.00
C GLY A 14 -5.04 6.00 25.85
N GLU A 15 -6.12 5.78 25.14
CA GLU A 15 -6.21 4.83 24.02
C GLU A 15 -5.23 5.16 22.88
N LEU A 16 -5.07 6.44 22.53
CA LEU A 16 -4.16 6.86 21.48
C LEU A 16 -2.70 6.45 21.75
N LYS A 17 -2.28 6.53 23.02
CA LYS A 17 -0.95 6.05 23.43
C LYS A 17 -0.78 4.55 23.22
N LEU A 18 -1.82 3.76 23.47
CA LEU A 18 -1.80 2.31 23.26
C LEU A 18 -1.72 1.98 21.77
N ILE A 19 -2.47 2.69 20.94
CA ILE A 19 -2.43 2.56 19.49
C ILE A 19 -1.02 2.85 18.95
N TYR A 20 -0.41 3.95 19.37
CA TYR A 20 0.95 4.28 18.93
C TYR A 20 1.97 3.25 19.38
N LYS A 21 1.86 2.69 20.59
CA LYS A 21 2.72 1.58 21.04
C LYS A 21 2.54 0.35 20.14
N LYS A 22 1.30 0.01 19.74
CA LYS A 22 1.01 -1.12 18.84
C LYS A 22 1.66 -0.87 17.47
N ILE A 23 1.48 0.31 16.89
CA ILE A 23 2.08 0.69 15.60
C ILE A 23 3.61 0.65 15.65
N GLN A 24 4.21 1.22 16.69
CA GLN A 24 5.66 1.21 16.91
C GLN A 24 6.23 -0.21 16.98
N LYS A 25 5.50 -1.13 17.63
CA LYS A 25 5.90 -2.55 17.71
C LYS A 25 5.84 -3.24 16.34
N ILE A 26 4.85 -2.91 15.51
CA ILE A 26 4.64 -3.54 14.19
C ILE A 26 5.62 -2.99 13.15
N LEU A 27 5.76 -1.65 13.07
CA LEU A 27 6.49 -0.97 11.99
C LEU A 27 7.89 -0.49 12.39
N GLY A 28 8.20 -0.48 13.69
CA GLY A 28 9.44 0.10 14.21
C GLY A 28 9.44 1.65 14.27
N PHE A 29 8.44 2.30 13.70
CA PHE A 29 8.25 3.76 13.72
C PHE A 29 6.76 4.09 13.48
N ILE A 30 6.38 5.36 13.71
CA ILE A 30 5.03 5.84 13.45
C ILE A 30 5.06 6.76 12.22
N PRO A 31 4.43 6.35 11.10
CA PRO A 31 4.32 7.21 9.92
C PRO A 31 3.56 8.52 10.25
N PRO A 32 3.98 9.69 9.73
CA PRO A 32 3.30 10.96 10.02
C PRO A 32 1.81 10.97 9.68
N HIS A 33 1.40 10.31 8.60
CA HIS A 33 -0.03 10.19 8.26
C HIS A 33 -0.80 9.27 9.21
N PHE A 34 -0.14 8.35 9.91
CA PHE A 34 -0.78 7.56 10.96
C PHE A 34 -1.06 8.41 12.20
N GLU A 35 -0.15 9.33 12.56
CA GLU A 35 -0.42 10.32 13.61
C GLU A 35 -1.64 11.18 13.25
N LEU A 36 -1.74 11.62 11.98
CA LEU A 36 -2.90 12.37 11.50
C LEU A 36 -4.19 11.54 11.63
N PHE A 37 -4.21 10.34 11.09
CA PHE A 37 -5.41 9.49 11.11
C PHE A 37 -5.80 9.08 12.51
N ALA A 38 -4.84 8.71 13.35
CA ALA A 38 -5.11 8.35 14.75
C ALA A 38 -5.70 9.53 15.56
N THR A 39 -5.32 10.76 15.20
CA THR A 39 -5.86 11.96 15.85
C THR A 39 -7.30 12.23 15.44
N ILE A 40 -7.66 11.94 14.18
CA ILE A 40 -9.00 12.22 13.64
C ILE A 40 -9.96 11.07 13.93
N ASP A 41 -9.54 9.84 13.63
CA ASP A 41 -10.32 8.62 13.78
C ASP A 41 -9.39 7.42 14.01
N SER A 42 -9.14 7.13 15.27
CA SER A 42 -8.26 6.04 15.69
C SER A 42 -8.77 4.66 15.26
N LYS A 43 -10.10 4.46 15.22
CA LYS A 43 -10.71 3.21 14.79
C LYS A 43 -10.43 2.96 13.29
N SER A 44 -10.69 3.93 12.44
CA SER A 44 -10.42 3.81 10.99
C SER A 44 -8.94 3.54 10.69
N LEU A 45 -8.02 4.10 11.50
CA LEU A 45 -6.61 3.76 11.39
C LEU A 45 -6.34 2.30 11.78
N MET A 46 -6.93 1.81 12.85
CA MET A 46 -6.73 0.43 13.29
C MET A 46 -7.27 -0.58 12.27
N ASP A 47 -8.47 -0.34 11.73
CA ASP A 47 -9.03 -1.15 10.65
C ASP A 47 -8.09 -1.20 9.42
N PHE A 48 -7.48 -0.07 9.06
CA PHE A 48 -6.49 0.00 7.99
C PHE A 48 -5.22 -0.81 8.29
N ILE A 49 -4.71 -0.74 9.52
CA ILE A 49 -3.53 -1.53 9.94
C ILE A 49 -3.85 -3.02 9.92
N GLU A 50 -4.99 -3.43 10.44
CA GLU A 50 -5.42 -4.83 10.45
C GLU A 50 -5.58 -5.38 9.03
N TYR A 51 -6.11 -4.59 8.12
CA TYR A 51 -6.18 -4.95 6.71
C TYR A 51 -4.80 -5.14 6.06
N ASN A 52 -3.82 -4.30 6.41
CA ASN A 52 -2.43 -4.51 5.96
C ASN A 52 -1.82 -5.80 6.56
N LEU A 53 -2.11 -6.09 7.82
CA LEU A 53 -1.62 -7.30 8.50
C LEU A 53 -2.25 -8.59 7.98
N TYR A 54 -3.42 -8.50 7.35
CA TYR A 54 -4.10 -9.64 6.72
C TYR A 54 -3.20 -10.36 5.70
N PHE A 55 -2.39 -9.60 4.94
CA PHE A 55 -1.49 -10.18 3.94
C PHE A 55 -0.25 -10.85 4.55
N LYS A 56 0.00 -10.67 5.85
CA LYS A 56 1.13 -11.31 6.51
C LYS A 56 0.92 -12.82 6.59
N GLY A 57 1.76 -13.55 5.86
CA GLY A 57 1.63 -15.02 5.75
C GLY A 57 0.50 -15.48 4.81
N HIS A 58 0.05 -14.62 3.90
CA HIS A 58 -0.88 -15.03 2.85
C HIS A 58 -0.27 -16.14 1.99
N LEU A 59 -1.06 -17.18 1.65
CA LEU A 59 -0.54 -18.39 1.01
C LEU A 59 -0.01 -18.14 -0.40
N ASN A 60 -0.68 -17.28 -1.17
CA ASN A 60 -0.39 -17.07 -2.59
C ASN A 60 0.20 -15.69 -2.91
N ILE A 61 0.03 -14.70 -2.04
CA ILE A 61 0.48 -13.32 -2.25
C ILE A 61 1.64 -13.03 -1.32
N ASP A 62 2.79 -12.70 -1.88
CA ASP A 62 3.95 -12.24 -1.11
C ASP A 62 3.65 -10.84 -0.53
N GLU A 63 3.65 -10.73 0.81
CA GLU A 63 3.38 -9.45 1.48
C GLU A 63 4.34 -8.31 1.06
N ASN A 64 5.54 -8.65 0.60
CA ASN A 64 6.50 -7.67 0.13
C ASN A 64 6.07 -6.96 -1.16
N ILE A 65 5.08 -7.48 -1.89
CA ILE A 65 4.51 -6.82 -3.07
C ILE A 65 3.75 -5.53 -2.72
N LEU A 66 3.21 -5.42 -1.50
CA LEU A 66 2.35 -4.30 -1.09
C LEU A 66 3.03 -2.93 -1.14
N PRO A 67 4.27 -2.74 -0.67
CA PRO A 67 4.97 -1.46 -0.83
C PRO A 67 5.21 -1.09 -2.30
N PHE A 68 5.47 -2.07 -3.17
CA PHE A 68 5.63 -1.83 -4.61
C PHE A 68 4.31 -1.43 -5.26
N LEU A 69 3.21 -2.12 -4.93
CA LEU A 69 1.87 -1.77 -5.37
C LEU A 69 1.50 -0.33 -4.98
N ARG A 70 1.75 0.04 -3.71
CA ARG A 70 1.52 1.41 -3.23
C ARG A 70 2.36 2.45 -3.96
N LEU A 71 3.63 2.16 -4.23
CA LEU A 71 4.51 3.08 -4.94
C LEU A 71 4.07 3.24 -6.40
N CYS A 72 3.71 2.14 -7.07
CA CYS A 72 3.21 2.14 -8.43
C CYS A 72 1.96 3.03 -8.57
N ILE A 73 0.98 2.84 -7.70
CA ILE A 73 -0.24 3.66 -7.66
C ILE A 73 0.10 5.13 -7.37
N ALA A 74 0.95 5.37 -6.37
CA ALA A 74 1.34 6.72 -5.97
C ALA A 74 2.04 7.49 -7.10
N GLN A 75 2.91 6.83 -7.88
CA GLN A 75 3.57 7.42 -9.05
C GLN A 75 2.54 7.72 -10.15
N LYS A 76 1.68 6.77 -10.48
CA LYS A 76 0.64 6.93 -11.51
C LYS A 76 -0.33 8.05 -11.18
N GLU A 77 -0.69 8.20 -9.91
CA GLU A 77 -1.59 9.23 -9.41
C GLU A 77 -0.88 10.56 -9.05
N CYS A 78 0.44 10.66 -9.26
CA CYS A 78 1.26 11.83 -8.91
C CYS A 78 1.15 12.26 -7.42
N ARG A 79 1.00 11.28 -6.50
CA ARG A 79 0.85 11.48 -5.05
C ARG A 79 2.20 11.69 -4.37
N LYS A 80 2.75 12.89 -4.43
CA LYS A 80 4.12 13.19 -3.96
C LYS A 80 4.46 12.67 -2.56
N TYR A 81 3.55 12.84 -1.60
CA TYR A 81 3.76 12.33 -0.24
C TYR A 81 3.91 10.81 -0.22
N CYS A 82 2.98 10.09 -0.87
CA CYS A 82 2.96 8.64 -0.92
C CYS A 82 4.14 8.08 -1.72
N VAL A 83 4.55 8.75 -2.80
CA VAL A 83 5.77 8.41 -3.55
C VAL A 83 6.97 8.47 -2.60
N ASN A 84 7.22 9.63 -1.98
CA ASN A 84 8.37 9.81 -1.09
C ASN A 84 8.37 8.81 0.08
N PHE A 85 7.20 8.53 0.64
CA PHE A 85 7.07 7.62 1.78
C PHE A 85 7.38 6.17 1.38
N ASN A 86 6.75 5.65 0.31
CA ASN A 86 6.94 4.27 -0.12
C ASN A 86 8.33 4.04 -0.73
N THR A 87 8.90 5.03 -1.45
CA THR A 87 10.28 4.97 -1.93
C THR A 87 11.26 4.78 -0.76
N LYS A 88 11.15 5.58 0.32
CA LYS A 88 12.01 5.44 1.50
C LYS A 88 11.87 4.08 2.20
N ILE A 89 10.67 3.52 2.25
CA ILE A 89 10.46 2.17 2.80
C ILE A 89 11.21 1.13 1.95
N LEU A 90 11.06 1.19 0.63
CA LEU A 90 11.68 0.22 -0.27
C LEU A 90 13.21 0.38 -0.31
N GLU A 91 13.74 1.60 -0.30
CA GLU A 91 15.19 1.87 -0.16
C GLU A 91 15.75 1.28 1.14
N LYS A 92 15.03 1.47 2.26
CA LYS A 92 15.42 0.88 3.55
C LYS A 92 15.42 -0.65 3.52
N ASN A 93 14.57 -1.26 2.70
CA ASN A 93 14.53 -2.70 2.47
C ASN A 93 15.54 -3.17 1.41
N GLY A 94 16.46 -2.31 0.95
CA GLY A 94 17.55 -2.65 0.04
C GLY A 94 17.17 -2.65 -1.44
N VAL A 95 16.02 -2.11 -1.83
CA VAL A 95 15.62 -2.03 -3.24
C VAL A 95 16.38 -0.91 -3.94
N ASP A 96 16.95 -1.22 -5.11
CA ASP A 96 17.72 -0.26 -5.90
C ASP A 96 16.85 0.94 -6.34
N LYS A 97 17.41 2.14 -6.21
CA LYS A 97 16.79 3.38 -6.64
C LYS A 97 16.39 3.40 -8.11
N GLN A 98 17.16 2.76 -8.97
CA GLN A 98 16.86 2.72 -10.40
C GLN A 98 15.53 2.00 -10.67
N ILE A 99 15.24 0.92 -9.92
CA ILE A 99 13.96 0.22 -9.98
C ILE A 99 12.83 1.12 -9.50
N LEU A 100 13.08 1.91 -8.45
CA LEU A 100 12.07 2.75 -7.80
C LEU A 100 11.68 4.01 -8.58
N ASN A 101 12.51 4.46 -9.52
CA ASN A 101 12.26 5.69 -10.28
C ASN A 101 11.02 5.59 -11.18
N ASP A 102 10.76 4.43 -11.77
CA ASP A 102 9.58 4.18 -12.62
C ASP A 102 9.13 2.73 -12.49
N ILE A 103 8.49 2.43 -11.38
CA ILE A 103 7.95 1.09 -11.11
C ILE A 103 6.87 0.71 -12.12
N TYR A 104 6.03 1.66 -12.51
CA TYR A 104 4.91 1.39 -13.42
C TYR A 104 5.40 0.79 -14.76
N SER A 105 6.43 1.37 -15.35
CA SER A 105 7.00 0.86 -16.61
C SER A 105 7.84 -0.41 -16.43
N ASN A 106 8.20 -0.77 -15.20
CA ASN A 106 9.08 -1.88 -14.88
C ASN A 106 8.42 -2.99 -14.05
N ILE A 107 7.08 -3.03 -13.96
CA ILE A 107 6.35 -3.99 -13.10
C ILE A 107 6.81 -5.44 -13.31
N LEU A 108 7.01 -5.86 -14.56
CA LEU A 108 7.43 -7.23 -14.88
C LEU A 108 8.90 -7.53 -14.57
N LYS A 109 9.69 -6.51 -14.18
CA LYS A 109 11.11 -6.64 -13.83
C LYS A 109 11.38 -6.47 -12.34
N LEU A 110 10.32 -6.39 -11.53
CA LEU A 110 10.46 -6.26 -10.09
C LEU A 110 11.09 -7.53 -9.47
N PRO A 111 11.72 -7.43 -8.29
CA PRO A 111 12.46 -8.53 -7.67
C PRO A 111 11.54 -9.61 -7.07
N PHE A 112 10.54 -10.02 -7.81
CA PHE A 112 9.63 -11.13 -7.50
C PHE A 112 9.71 -12.18 -8.57
N ASN A 113 9.12 -13.35 -8.32
CA ASN A 113 8.93 -14.35 -9.37
C ASN A 113 7.89 -13.85 -10.41
N GLU A 114 7.89 -14.46 -11.58
CA GLU A 114 7.02 -14.08 -12.70
C GLU A 114 5.54 -14.07 -12.32
N LYS A 115 5.12 -15.05 -11.51
CA LYS A 115 3.76 -15.18 -10.98
C LYS A 115 3.35 -13.90 -10.20
N GLN A 116 4.17 -13.46 -9.25
CA GLN A 116 3.86 -12.26 -8.42
C GLN A 116 3.89 -10.98 -9.25
N ASN A 117 4.82 -10.87 -10.20
CA ASN A 117 4.88 -9.74 -11.13
C ASN A 117 3.65 -9.69 -12.04
N LEU A 118 3.17 -10.86 -12.51
CA LEU A 118 1.93 -10.96 -13.27
C LEU A 118 0.74 -10.47 -12.46
N LEU A 119 0.56 -10.96 -11.22
CA LEU A 119 -0.54 -10.55 -10.35
C LEU A 119 -0.53 -9.03 -10.15
N LEU A 120 0.62 -8.46 -9.81
CA LEU A 120 0.77 -7.02 -9.62
C LEU A 120 0.39 -6.25 -10.90
N SER A 121 0.88 -6.69 -12.06
CA SER A 121 0.60 -6.04 -13.34
C SER A 121 -0.89 -6.10 -13.68
N LYS A 122 -1.57 -7.24 -13.46
CA LYS A 122 -3.01 -7.40 -13.71
C LYS A 122 -3.86 -6.55 -12.77
N VAL A 123 -3.49 -6.43 -11.49
CA VAL A 123 -4.18 -5.55 -10.55
C VAL A 123 -4.04 -4.09 -10.98
N ILE A 124 -2.84 -3.64 -11.33
CA ILE A 124 -2.62 -2.28 -11.81
C ILE A 124 -3.37 -2.03 -13.14
N TYR A 125 -3.34 -3.01 -14.05
CA TYR A 125 -4.09 -2.90 -15.30
C TYR A 125 -5.59 -2.78 -15.05
N ALA A 126 -6.18 -3.62 -14.18
CA ALA A 126 -7.59 -3.59 -13.85
C ALA A 126 -8.04 -2.24 -13.25
N ILE A 127 -7.22 -1.65 -12.37
CA ILE A 127 -7.54 -0.34 -11.75
C ILE A 127 -7.64 0.76 -12.79
N TYR A 128 -6.69 0.83 -13.72
CA TYR A 128 -6.62 1.95 -14.66
C TYR A 128 -7.31 1.68 -16.01
N ASN A 129 -7.72 0.44 -16.27
CA ASN A 129 -8.36 0.02 -17.51
C ASN A 129 -9.56 -0.90 -17.26
N ALA A 130 -10.36 -0.61 -16.23
CA ALA A 130 -11.44 -1.48 -15.78
C ALA A 130 -12.40 -1.93 -16.90
N SER A 131 -12.73 -1.04 -17.86
CA SER A 131 -13.59 -1.37 -18.99
C SER A 131 -12.95 -2.29 -20.05
N LYS A 132 -11.63 -2.50 -19.97
CA LYS A 132 -10.87 -3.37 -20.88
C LYS A 132 -10.46 -4.69 -20.22
N PHE A 133 -10.50 -4.76 -18.91
CA PHE A 133 -10.21 -5.99 -18.17
C PHE A 133 -11.28 -7.03 -18.45
N ASN A 134 -10.89 -8.25 -18.76
CA ASN A 134 -11.78 -9.27 -19.28
C ASN A 134 -11.40 -10.70 -18.82
N GLU A 135 -12.16 -11.69 -19.28
CA GLU A 135 -11.98 -13.09 -18.88
C GLU A 135 -10.59 -13.67 -19.25
N ASN A 136 -9.96 -13.18 -20.32
CA ASN A 136 -8.60 -13.64 -20.66
C ASN A 136 -7.58 -13.18 -19.64
N ASP A 137 -7.76 -11.97 -19.06
CA ASP A 137 -6.89 -11.47 -17.99
C ASP A 137 -7.00 -12.35 -16.72
N LEU A 138 -8.22 -12.79 -16.38
CA LEU A 138 -8.44 -13.73 -15.28
C LEU A 138 -7.86 -15.12 -15.58
N LYS A 139 -8.02 -15.60 -16.82
CA LYS A 139 -7.47 -16.89 -17.24
C LYS A 139 -5.95 -16.96 -17.06
N GLU A 140 -5.23 -15.90 -17.44
CA GLU A 140 -3.77 -15.82 -17.23
C GLU A 140 -3.41 -15.93 -15.73
N LEU A 141 -4.22 -15.32 -14.84
CA LEU A 141 -4.02 -15.42 -13.39
C LEU A 141 -4.28 -16.85 -12.88
N TYR A 142 -5.33 -17.53 -13.38
CA TYR A 142 -5.63 -18.91 -13.03
C TYR A 142 -4.52 -19.87 -13.47
N GLU A 143 -4.01 -19.69 -14.69
CA GLU A 143 -2.88 -20.46 -15.23
C GLU A 143 -1.60 -20.26 -14.40
N ALA A 144 -1.42 -19.06 -13.82
CA ALA A 144 -0.34 -18.77 -12.86
C ALA A 144 -0.62 -19.31 -11.45
N GLY A 145 -1.80 -19.90 -11.20
CA GLY A 145 -2.19 -20.53 -9.93
C GLY A 145 -2.78 -19.58 -8.91
N PHE A 146 -3.31 -18.42 -9.33
CA PHE A 146 -4.12 -17.54 -8.48
C PHE A 146 -5.60 -17.89 -8.59
N SER A 147 -6.34 -17.63 -7.52
CA SER A 147 -7.81 -17.72 -7.47
C SER A 147 -8.45 -16.34 -7.65
N ASP A 148 -9.77 -16.32 -7.88
CA ASP A 148 -10.57 -15.08 -7.83
C ASP A 148 -10.38 -14.34 -6.51
N LYS A 149 -10.26 -15.08 -5.43
CA LYS A 149 -10.05 -14.51 -4.10
C LYS A 149 -8.72 -13.77 -4.02
N ASP A 150 -7.63 -14.36 -4.50
CA ASP A 150 -6.30 -13.73 -4.47
C ASP A 150 -6.31 -12.41 -5.27
N PHE A 151 -6.89 -12.44 -6.46
CA PHE A 151 -7.02 -11.24 -7.28
C PHE A 151 -7.90 -10.17 -6.62
N TYR A 152 -9.10 -10.56 -6.13
CA TYR A 152 -10.03 -9.67 -5.45
C TYR A 152 -9.39 -9.00 -4.23
N GLU A 153 -8.67 -9.75 -3.40
CA GLU A 153 -8.05 -9.25 -2.18
C GLU A 153 -6.96 -8.20 -2.49
N LEU A 154 -6.09 -8.47 -3.47
CA LEU A 154 -5.06 -7.50 -3.84
C LEU A 154 -5.65 -6.28 -4.56
N LEU A 155 -6.67 -6.46 -5.38
CA LEU A 155 -7.43 -5.37 -6.02
C LEU A 155 -8.14 -4.49 -4.97
N SER A 156 -8.79 -5.11 -4.00
CA SER A 156 -9.43 -4.42 -2.88
C SER A 156 -8.43 -3.63 -2.04
N TYR A 157 -7.25 -4.22 -1.76
CA TYR A 157 -6.17 -3.51 -1.09
C TYR A 157 -5.70 -2.28 -1.88
N ALA A 158 -5.51 -2.43 -3.18
CA ALA A 158 -5.06 -1.37 -4.07
C ALA A 158 -6.05 -0.19 -4.11
N THR A 159 -7.35 -0.48 -4.29
CA THR A 159 -8.41 0.55 -4.31
C THR A 159 -8.58 1.23 -2.96
N ASN A 160 -8.45 0.50 -1.86
CA ASN A 160 -8.44 1.08 -0.51
C ASN A 160 -7.25 2.03 -0.32
N PHE A 161 -6.05 1.66 -0.79
CA PHE A 161 -4.89 2.53 -0.77
C PHE A 161 -5.11 3.80 -1.61
N MET A 162 -5.72 3.70 -2.80
CA MET A 162 -6.07 4.88 -3.62
C MET A 162 -6.95 5.86 -2.84
N ALA A 163 -8.01 5.36 -2.19
CA ALA A 163 -8.89 6.18 -1.37
C ALA A 163 -8.14 6.85 -0.21
N LYS A 164 -7.35 6.10 0.55
CA LYS A 164 -6.56 6.62 1.68
C LYS A 164 -5.48 7.62 1.22
N SER A 165 -4.80 7.36 0.11
CA SER A 165 -3.80 8.28 -0.44
C SER A 165 -4.43 9.62 -0.85
N LYS A 166 -5.65 9.60 -1.41
CA LYS A 166 -6.41 10.80 -1.73
C LYS A 166 -6.79 11.59 -0.47
N MET A 167 -7.23 10.89 0.59
CA MET A 167 -7.50 11.54 1.87
C MET A 167 -6.26 12.23 2.45
N ILE A 168 -5.09 11.60 2.38
CA ILE A 168 -3.84 12.22 2.85
C ILE A 168 -3.58 13.55 2.11
N GLU A 169 -3.77 13.59 0.79
CA GLU A 169 -3.56 14.81 0.01
C GLU A 169 -4.47 15.97 0.42
N VAL A 170 -5.73 15.68 0.76
CA VAL A 170 -6.66 16.71 1.26
C VAL A 170 -6.10 17.40 2.51
N TYR A 171 -5.34 16.69 3.33
CA TYR A 171 -4.78 17.22 4.58
C TYR A 171 -3.36 17.79 4.45
N ILE A 172 -2.71 17.70 3.29
CA ILE A 172 -1.35 18.26 3.06
C ILE A 172 -1.45 19.71 2.57
N LYS A 173 -0.59 20.58 3.18
CA LYS A 173 -0.33 21.94 2.69
C LYS A 173 0.85 21.95 1.74
#